data_1bae852fe8f535358a89ae7fd7c41191
#
_entry.id   1bae852fe8f535358a89ae7fd7c41191
#
_cell.length_a   1.000
_cell.length_b   1.000
_cell.length_c   1.000
_cell.angle_alpha   90.00
_cell.angle_beta   90.00
_cell.angle_gamma   90.00
#
_symmetry.space_group_name_H-M   'P 1'
#
loop_
_entity.id
_entity.type
_entity.pdbx_description
1 polymer ?
#
loop_
_entity_poly.entity_id
_entity_poly.type
_entity_poly.pdbx_seq_one_letter_code
_entity_poly.pdbx_strand_id
1 'polypeptide(L)'
;YYSKSLSVYIEDKFSRAAPGGAGYAKAAGNYGAAFYPTTLAMAKGFDQVVWTDSTNHQKIEEVGTMSIAFRINDKLVTPLTSDTILDGVSRKTVIQVAKDIGIDVEERDITVQELIKKYDEGSLKEIFGCGTAAVIAKISSFGYKEDKFEIEDVSDSYADKIKESIVKIQQNLAEDPHGWRYKVEE
;
A
#
# COMPACT_ATOMS: atom_id res chain seq x y z
N TYR A 1 15.28 -4.86 -4.50
CA TYR A 1 13.88 -4.82 -4.06
C TYR A 1 13.84 -5.11 -2.57
N TYR A 2 12.79 -4.67 -1.87
CA TYR A 2 12.72 -4.76 -0.42
C TYR A 2 12.77 -6.23 0.03
N SER A 3 13.89 -6.63 0.63
CA SER A 3 14.06 -7.94 1.30
C SER A 3 13.68 -7.88 2.77
N LYS A 4 13.49 -6.67 3.31
CA LYS A 4 13.06 -6.41 4.69
C LYS A 4 11.73 -5.66 4.69
N SER A 5 10.97 -5.82 5.76
CA SER A 5 9.79 -5.00 6.01
C SER A 5 10.18 -3.53 6.16
N LEU A 6 9.29 -2.63 5.75
CA LEU A 6 9.51 -1.19 5.78
C LEU A 6 8.98 -0.59 7.08
N SER A 7 9.63 0.48 7.52
CA SER A 7 9.07 1.45 8.45
C SER A 7 8.58 2.68 7.70
N VAL A 8 7.39 3.20 8.02
CA VAL A 8 6.78 4.29 7.27
C VAL A 8 6.33 5.43 8.17
N TYR A 9 6.41 6.67 7.67
CA TYR A 9 5.93 7.86 8.38
C TYR A 9 4.67 8.40 7.71
N ILE A 10 3.60 8.60 8.47
CA ILE A 10 2.36 9.22 7.97
C ILE A 10 2.59 10.73 7.88
N GLU A 11 2.55 11.26 6.68
CA GLU A 11 2.80 12.66 6.38
C GLU A 11 1.56 13.51 6.67
N ASP A 12 1.74 14.61 7.36
CA ASP A 12 0.66 15.53 7.79
C ASP A 12 0.87 17.00 7.38
N LYS A 13 1.85 17.23 6.47
CA LYS A 13 2.18 18.59 5.99
C LYS A 13 2.31 18.67 4.47
N PHE A 14 2.93 17.65 3.87
CA PHE A 14 3.19 17.61 2.44
C PHE A 14 2.25 16.62 1.76
N SER A 15 1.84 16.94 0.54
CA SER A 15 0.94 16.10 -0.24
C SER A 15 1.63 15.61 -1.51
N ARG A 16 1.37 14.36 -1.89
CA ARG A 16 1.82 13.78 -3.16
C ARG A 16 1.04 14.37 -4.34
N ALA A 17 -0.25 14.57 -4.14
CA ALA A 17 -1.20 15.00 -5.17
C ALA A 17 -2.30 15.86 -4.55
N ALA A 18 -3.03 16.59 -5.37
CA ALA A 18 -4.18 17.39 -4.98
C ALA A 18 -5.38 17.09 -5.89
N PRO A 19 -6.63 17.26 -5.41
CA PRO A 19 -7.84 17.13 -6.22
C PRO A 19 -7.78 18.00 -7.48
N GLY A 20 -8.23 17.45 -8.62
CA GLY A 20 -8.15 18.11 -9.92
C GLY A 20 -6.73 18.14 -10.53
N GLY A 21 -5.74 17.55 -9.86
CA GLY A 21 -4.36 17.44 -10.33
C GLY A 21 -4.08 16.17 -11.13
N ALA A 22 -2.79 15.80 -11.21
CA ALA A 22 -2.30 14.67 -11.99
C ALA A 22 -2.02 13.41 -11.16
N GLY A 23 -2.57 13.31 -9.94
CA GLY A 23 -2.28 12.21 -9.00
C GLY A 23 -2.64 10.83 -9.54
N TYR A 24 -3.71 10.75 -10.34
CA TYR A 24 -4.15 9.51 -11.00
C TYR A 24 -3.22 9.05 -12.13
N ALA A 25 -2.39 9.94 -12.65
CA ALA A 25 -1.47 9.65 -13.74
C ALA A 25 -0.07 9.30 -13.22
N LYS A 26 0.64 8.41 -13.92
CA LYS A 26 2.04 8.08 -13.61
C LYS A 26 2.99 9.16 -14.18
N ALA A 27 2.79 10.40 -13.73
CA ALA A 27 3.50 11.58 -14.19
C ALA A 27 4.73 11.85 -13.32
N ALA A 28 5.87 12.21 -13.92
CA ALA A 28 7.14 12.48 -13.23
C ALA A 28 7.02 13.57 -12.16
N GLY A 29 6.16 14.57 -12.35
CA GLY A 29 5.93 15.66 -11.41
C GLY A 29 5.44 15.19 -10.04
N ASN A 30 4.61 14.14 -9.98
CA ASN A 30 4.14 13.56 -8.74
C ASN A 30 5.29 12.98 -7.89
N TYR A 31 6.35 12.50 -8.55
CA TYR A 31 7.51 11.90 -7.86
C TYR A 31 8.52 12.97 -7.42
N GLY A 32 8.65 14.06 -8.16
CA GLY A 32 9.54 15.17 -7.80
C GLY A 32 9.15 15.79 -6.45
N ALA A 33 7.87 15.99 -6.21
CA ALA A 33 7.35 16.53 -4.96
C ALA A 33 7.59 15.60 -3.75
N ALA A 34 7.76 14.30 -3.98
CA ALA A 34 7.94 13.31 -2.93
C ALA A 34 9.35 13.28 -2.31
N PHE A 35 10.39 13.78 -3.00
CA PHE A 35 11.78 13.66 -2.53
C PHE A 35 12.03 14.34 -1.19
N TYR A 36 11.60 15.58 -1.04
CA TYR A 36 11.88 16.34 0.18
C TYR A 36 11.17 15.73 1.41
N PRO A 37 9.85 15.46 1.39
CA PRO A 37 9.19 14.77 2.51
C PRO A 37 9.78 13.41 2.85
N THR A 38 10.17 12.62 1.83
CA THR A 38 10.83 11.33 2.04
C THR A 38 12.16 11.51 2.75
N THR A 39 12.97 12.51 2.37
CA THR A 39 14.22 12.82 3.08
C THR A 39 14.00 13.19 4.54
N LEU A 40 12.92 13.94 4.85
CA LEU A 40 12.56 14.27 6.23
C LEU A 40 12.13 13.03 7.03
N ALA A 41 11.36 12.13 6.43
CA ALA A 41 10.97 10.86 7.04
C ALA A 41 12.20 9.98 7.31
N MET A 42 13.14 9.90 6.37
CA MET A 42 14.40 9.17 6.53
C MET A 42 15.26 9.74 7.66
N ALA A 43 15.29 11.07 7.83
CA ALA A 43 15.99 11.70 8.95
C ALA A 43 15.36 11.37 10.33
N LYS A 44 14.08 10.98 10.35
CA LYS A 44 13.37 10.47 11.53
C LYS A 44 13.52 8.94 11.72
N GLY A 45 14.24 8.24 10.83
CA GLY A 45 14.47 6.79 10.89
C GLY A 45 13.41 5.94 10.20
N PHE A 46 12.60 6.50 9.30
CA PHE A 46 11.62 5.78 8.50
C PHE A 46 12.12 5.57 7.07
N ASP A 47 11.70 4.48 6.42
CA ASP A 47 12.14 4.14 5.07
C ASP A 47 11.32 4.87 3.99
N GLN A 48 10.03 5.11 4.25
CA GLN A 48 9.08 5.69 3.29
C GLN A 48 8.02 6.55 3.99
N VAL A 49 7.27 7.27 3.16
CA VAL A 49 6.14 8.13 3.58
C VAL A 49 4.82 7.47 3.23
N VAL A 50 3.85 7.49 4.14
CA VAL A 50 2.43 7.27 3.85
C VAL A 50 1.83 8.62 3.52
N TRP A 51 1.31 8.74 2.32
CA TRP A 51 0.67 9.95 1.83
C TRP A 51 -0.76 10.08 2.31
N THR A 52 -1.12 11.28 2.69
CA THR A 52 -2.48 11.66 3.08
C THR A 52 -3.04 12.69 2.11
N ASP A 53 -4.36 12.84 2.11
CA ASP A 53 -5.06 13.81 1.29
C ASP A 53 -4.57 15.25 1.53
N SER A 54 -4.56 16.06 0.48
CA SER A 54 -4.06 17.44 0.55
C SER A 54 -5.01 18.44 1.21
N THR A 55 -6.22 18.04 1.58
CA THR A 55 -7.23 18.94 2.14
C THR A 55 -7.03 19.14 3.64
N ASN A 56 -6.88 18.06 4.38
CA ASN A 56 -6.77 18.10 5.84
C ASN A 56 -5.86 17.01 6.42
N HIS A 57 -5.17 16.24 5.58
CA HIS A 57 -4.26 15.15 5.95
C HIS A 57 -4.91 14.10 6.86
N GLN A 58 -6.18 13.78 6.59
CA GLN A 58 -6.93 12.80 7.35
C GLN A 58 -7.07 11.45 6.64
N LYS A 59 -7.23 11.45 5.31
CA LYS A 59 -7.41 10.23 4.54
C LYS A 59 -6.07 9.71 4.05
N ILE A 60 -5.84 8.41 4.24
CA ILE A 60 -4.66 7.73 3.72
C ILE A 60 -4.86 7.44 2.24
N GLU A 61 -3.86 7.70 1.41
CA GLU A 61 -3.92 7.54 -0.04
C GLU A 61 -2.96 6.47 -0.55
N GLU A 62 -1.65 6.65 -0.35
CA GLU A 62 -0.61 5.77 -0.90
C GLU A 62 0.59 5.65 0.06
N VAL A 63 1.53 4.75 -0.20
CA VAL A 63 2.80 4.64 0.52
C VAL A 63 3.99 4.70 -0.42
N GLY A 64 4.84 5.70 -0.25
CA GLY A 64 5.98 5.94 -1.16
C GLY A 64 5.50 6.10 -2.60
N THR A 65 5.85 5.13 -3.45
CA THR A 65 5.42 5.04 -4.86
C THR A 65 4.52 3.83 -5.12
N MET A 66 3.84 3.33 -4.08
CA MET A 66 3.02 2.13 -4.10
C MET A 66 1.61 2.43 -3.59
N SER A 67 0.63 1.66 -4.06
CA SER A 67 -0.68 1.60 -3.39
C SER A 67 -0.52 0.93 -2.03
N ILE A 68 -1.41 1.24 -1.08
CA ILE A 68 -1.37 0.71 0.29
C ILE A 68 -2.59 -0.14 0.58
N ALA A 69 -2.42 -1.18 1.39
CA ALA A 69 -3.50 -2.03 1.88
C ALA A 69 -3.27 -2.41 3.35
N PHE A 70 -4.36 -2.71 4.03
CA PHE A 70 -4.41 -3.00 5.46
C PHE A 70 -5.19 -4.30 5.68
N ARG A 71 -4.71 -5.18 6.55
CA ARG A 71 -5.56 -6.22 7.12
C ARG A 71 -6.16 -5.70 8.43
N ILE A 72 -7.46 -5.45 8.40
CA ILE A 72 -8.23 -5.03 9.58
C ILE A 72 -9.20 -6.15 9.92
N ASN A 73 -9.04 -6.77 11.09
CA ASN A 73 -9.65 -8.07 11.42
C ASN A 73 -9.31 -9.10 10.32
N ASP A 74 -10.34 -9.66 9.67
CA ASP A 74 -10.21 -10.67 8.60
C ASP A 74 -10.49 -10.10 7.21
N LYS A 75 -10.44 -8.77 7.05
CA LYS A 75 -10.68 -8.10 5.78
C LYS A 75 -9.44 -7.40 5.26
N LEU A 76 -9.27 -7.42 3.94
CA LEU A 76 -8.31 -6.57 3.24
C LEU A 76 -8.97 -5.24 2.91
N VAL A 77 -8.45 -4.15 3.45
CA VAL A 77 -8.96 -2.78 3.21
C VAL A 77 -7.93 -2.00 2.41
N THR A 78 -8.37 -1.30 1.36
CA THR A 78 -7.51 -0.42 0.56
C THR A 78 -8.27 0.85 0.18
N PRO A 79 -7.58 2.02 0.10
CA PRO A 79 -8.21 3.27 -0.29
C PRO A 79 -8.93 3.19 -1.63
N LEU A 80 -10.07 3.88 -1.75
CA LEU A 80 -10.74 4.08 -3.04
C LEU A 80 -9.83 4.86 -3.99
N THR A 81 -9.81 4.48 -5.25
CA THR A 81 -9.13 5.27 -6.29
C THR A 81 -9.84 6.60 -6.51
N SER A 82 -9.04 7.65 -6.75
CA SER A 82 -9.52 9.00 -6.99
C SER A 82 -8.58 9.71 -7.97
N ASP A 83 -8.79 10.99 -8.21
CA ASP A 83 -7.87 11.83 -8.99
C ASP A 83 -6.52 12.11 -8.28
N THR A 84 -6.42 11.77 -6.99
CA THR A 84 -5.17 11.87 -6.21
C THR A 84 -4.43 10.54 -6.06
N ILE A 85 -5.05 9.41 -6.40
CA ILE A 85 -4.50 8.06 -6.24
C ILE A 85 -4.33 7.39 -7.61
N LEU A 86 -3.15 6.81 -7.86
CA LEU A 86 -2.90 6.06 -9.09
C LEU A 86 -3.79 4.81 -9.15
N ASP A 87 -4.54 4.64 -10.24
CA ASP A 87 -5.29 3.41 -10.52
C ASP A 87 -4.35 2.28 -10.97
N GLY A 88 -3.58 1.78 -10.00
CA GLY A 88 -2.45 0.87 -10.22
C GLY A 88 -2.87 -0.53 -10.67
N VAL A 89 -2.21 -1.07 -11.70
CA VAL A 89 -2.40 -2.45 -12.16
C VAL A 89 -2.09 -3.43 -11.01
N SER A 90 -0.98 -3.24 -10.29
CA SER A 90 -0.63 -4.10 -9.14
C SER A 90 -1.70 -4.08 -8.04
N ARG A 91 -2.32 -2.93 -7.77
CA ARG A 91 -3.44 -2.84 -6.84
C ARG A 91 -4.63 -3.69 -7.30
N LYS A 92 -5.02 -3.58 -8.57
CA LYS A 92 -6.12 -4.39 -9.15
C LYS A 92 -5.80 -5.89 -9.06
N THR A 93 -4.55 -6.28 -9.37
CA THR A 93 -4.10 -7.66 -9.26
C THR A 93 -4.18 -8.17 -7.82
N VAL A 94 -3.72 -7.37 -6.84
CA VAL A 94 -3.81 -7.73 -5.40
C VAL A 94 -5.26 -7.92 -4.96
N ILE A 95 -6.16 -7.02 -5.34
CA ILE A 95 -7.59 -7.12 -5.03
C ILE A 95 -8.20 -8.38 -5.64
N GLN A 96 -7.90 -8.66 -6.92
CA GLN A 96 -8.44 -9.82 -7.60
C GLN A 96 -7.94 -11.13 -6.98
N VAL A 97 -6.62 -11.25 -6.79
CA VAL A 97 -6.02 -12.45 -6.18
C VAL A 97 -6.50 -12.64 -4.74
N ALA A 98 -6.67 -11.57 -3.97
CA ALA A 98 -7.24 -11.68 -2.63
C ALA A 98 -8.65 -12.31 -2.66
N LYS A 99 -9.51 -11.87 -3.58
CA LYS A 99 -10.85 -12.44 -3.78
C LYS A 99 -10.79 -13.92 -4.23
N ASP A 100 -9.89 -14.26 -5.15
CA ASP A 100 -9.71 -15.63 -5.67
C ASP A 100 -9.31 -16.62 -4.57
N ILE A 101 -8.53 -16.18 -3.58
CA ILE A 101 -8.12 -17.01 -2.43
C ILE A 101 -9.06 -16.85 -1.21
N GLY A 102 -10.24 -16.26 -1.40
CA GLY A 102 -11.29 -16.20 -0.38
C GLY A 102 -11.12 -15.11 0.69
N ILE A 103 -10.28 -14.10 0.44
CA ILE A 103 -10.15 -12.95 1.34
C ILE A 103 -11.22 -11.91 1.00
N ASP A 104 -11.98 -11.47 2.00
CA ASP A 104 -12.95 -10.38 1.86
C ASP A 104 -12.23 -9.04 1.66
N VAL A 105 -12.60 -8.28 0.63
CA VAL A 105 -11.93 -7.03 0.24
C VAL A 105 -12.89 -5.85 0.32
N GLU A 106 -12.49 -4.82 1.03
CA GLU A 106 -13.18 -3.54 1.10
C GLU A 106 -12.36 -2.44 0.44
N GLU A 107 -12.91 -1.83 -0.61
CA GLU A 107 -12.37 -0.62 -1.22
C GLU A 107 -13.12 0.58 -0.63
N ARG A 108 -12.48 1.32 0.28
CA ARG A 108 -13.07 2.47 0.98
C ARG A 108 -12.01 3.42 1.51
N ASP A 109 -12.44 4.64 1.81
CA ASP A 109 -11.58 5.57 2.55
C ASP A 109 -11.19 4.98 3.91
N ILE A 110 -9.96 5.25 4.33
CA ILE A 110 -9.45 4.98 5.68
C ILE A 110 -8.75 6.23 6.19
N THR A 111 -9.04 6.62 7.43
CA THR A 111 -8.42 7.79 8.03
C THR A 111 -7.25 7.40 8.94
N VAL A 112 -6.36 8.37 9.19
CA VAL A 112 -5.25 8.20 10.14
C VAL A 112 -5.77 7.85 11.53
N GLN A 113 -6.84 8.53 11.98
CA GLN A 113 -7.46 8.25 13.29
C GLN A 113 -8.08 6.85 13.34
N GLU A 114 -8.72 6.41 12.25
CA GLU A 114 -9.22 5.04 12.17
C GLU A 114 -8.07 4.04 12.26
N LEU A 115 -6.98 4.26 11.53
CA LEU A 115 -5.82 3.36 11.55
C LEU A 115 -5.25 3.21 12.96
N ILE A 116 -5.02 4.33 13.68
CA ILE A 116 -4.53 4.34 15.07
C ILE A 116 -5.52 3.61 15.98
N LYS A 117 -6.81 3.92 15.88
CA LYS A 117 -7.85 3.23 16.66
C LYS A 117 -7.84 1.72 16.41
N LYS A 118 -7.69 1.28 15.14
CA LYS A 118 -7.63 -0.15 14.80
C LYS A 118 -6.36 -0.83 15.32
N TYR A 119 -5.27 -0.10 15.40
CA TYR A 119 -4.05 -0.55 16.08
C TYR A 119 -4.30 -0.74 17.58
N ASP A 120 -4.83 0.27 18.28
CA ASP A 120 -5.09 0.23 19.72
C ASP A 120 -6.09 -0.88 20.11
N GLU A 121 -7.08 -1.15 19.25
CA GLU A 121 -8.03 -2.25 19.41
C GLU A 121 -7.42 -3.64 19.12
N GLY A 122 -6.18 -3.72 18.65
CA GLY A 122 -5.56 -4.95 18.20
C GLY A 122 -6.19 -5.58 16.95
N SER A 123 -7.00 -4.82 16.21
CA SER A 123 -7.67 -5.27 14.98
C SER A 123 -6.91 -4.96 13.70
N LEU A 124 -5.93 -4.06 13.72
CA LEU A 124 -4.97 -3.85 12.63
C LEU A 124 -3.90 -4.96 12.69
N LYS A 125 -3.92 -5.87 11.71
CA LYS A 125 -3.06 -7.05 11.69
C LYS A 125 -1.87 -6.92 10.74
N GLU A 126 -2.07 -6.31 9.58
CA GLU A 126 -1.02 -6.13 8.58
C GLU A 126 -1.18 -4.80 7.86
N ILE A 127 -0.04 -4.24 7.45
CA ILE A 127 0.03 -3.13 6.50
C ILE A 127 1.02 -3.53 5.42
N PHE A 128 0.71 -3.27 4.15
CA PHE A 128 1.66 -3.47 3.07
C PHE A 128 1.44 -2.53 1.89
N GLY A 129 2.51 -2.23 1.18
CA GLY A 129 2.47 -1.56 -0.10
C GLY A 129 2.43 -2.56 -1.24
N CYS A 130 1.79 -2.23 -2.36
CA CYS A 130 1.84 -3.02 -3.58
C CYS A 130 2.21 -2.18 -4.80
N GLY A 131 3.10 -2.72 -5.62
CA GLY A 131 3.61 -2.06 -6.82
C GLY A 131 4.42 -3.01 -7.70
N THR A 132 4.65 -2.63 -8.95
CA THR A 132 5.27 -3.52 -9.96
C THR A 132 6.63 -4.07 -9.51
N ALA A 133 7.47 -3.25 -8.90
CA ALA A 133 8.82 -3.67 -8.53
C ALA A 133 8.86 -4.60 -7.30
N ALA A 134 8.02 -4.33 -6.30
CA ALA A 134 8.03 -5.07 -5.03
C ALA A 134 7.04 -6.24 -5.04
N VAL A 135 6.06 -6.24 -5.94
CA VAL A 135 4.82 -7.00 -5.88
C VAL A 135 4.07 -6.64 -4.60
N ILE A 136 4.58 -7.07 -3.44
CA ILE A 136 4.14 -6.67 -2.11
C ILE A 136 5.36 -6.35 -1.24
N ALA A 137 5.30 -5.23 -0.51
CA ALA A 137 6.27 -4.80 0.49
C ALA A 137 5.57 -4.68 1.85
N LYS A 138 5.90 -5.58 2.79
CA LYS A 138 5.34 -5.56 4.15
C LYS A 138 5.83 -4.33 4.91
N ILE A 139 4.99 -3.81 5.79
CA ILE A 139 5.29 -2.68 6.66
C ILE A 139 5.26 -3.18 8.11
N SER A 140 6.38 -3.06 8.82
CA SER A 140 6.53 -3.51 10.20
C SER A 140 6.26 -2.42 11.23
N SER A 141 6.27 -1.16 10.84
CA SER A 141 5.92 -0.06 11.75
C SER A 141 5.47 1.18 10.99
N PHE A 142 4.67 2.00 11.65
CA PHE A 142 4.35 3.34 11.16
C PHE A 142 4.53 4.39 12.24
N GLY A 143 4.91 5.59 11.85
CA GLY A 143 5.01 6.76 12.73
C GLY A 143 3.95 7.79 12.36
N TYR A 144 3.42 8.48 13.34
CA TYR A 144 2.56 9.64 13.17
C TYR A 144 2.85 10.67 14.25
N LYS A 145 3.23 11.87 13.85
CA LYS A 145 3.73 12.91 14.76
C LYS A 145 4.93 12.41 15.57
N GLU A 146 4.81 12.32 16.89
CA GLU A 146 5.87 11.84 17.79
C GLU A 146 5.70 10.37 18.16
N ASP A 147 4.58 9.74 17.78
CA ASP A 147 4.26 8.36 18.14
C ASP A 147 4.76 7.38 17.09
N LYS A 148 5.17 6.19 17.54
CA LYS A 148 5.56 5.06 16.69
C LYS A 148 4.77 3.81 17.09
N PHE A 149 4.29 3.10 16.08
CA PHE A 149 3.42 1.93 16.19
C PHE A 149 4.09 0.74 15.49
N GLU A 150 4.34 -0.33 16.22
CA GLU A 150 4.97 -1.55 15.68
C GLU A 150 3.88 -2.56 15.27
N ILE A 151 3.99 -3.14 14.10
CA ILE A 151 3.08 -4.17 13.60
C ILE A 151 3.75 -5.53 13.78
N GLU A 152 3.13 -6.38 14.56
CA GLU A 152 3.62 -7.74 14.78
C GLU A 152 3.43 -8.62 13.54
N ASP A 153 4.41 -9.51 13.30
CA ASP A 153 4.26 -10.50 12.23
C ASP A 153 3.15 -11.52 12.60
N VAL A 154 2.30 -11.82 11.63
CA VAL A 154 1.24 -12.81 11.76
C VAL A 154 1.58 -14.08 10.97
N SER A 155 1.37 -15.25 11.57
CA SER A 155 1.65 -16.54 10.93
C SER A 155 0.76 -16.84 9.72
N ASP A 156 -0.43 -16.23 9.67
CA ASP A 156 -1.42 -16.37 8.59
C ASP A 156 -1.48 -15.10 7.73
N SER A 157 -0.32 -14.63 7.25
CA SER A 157 -0.18 -13.34 6.54
C SER A 157 -0.93 -13.31 5.21
N TYR A 158 -1.81 -12.32 5.05
CA TYR A 158 -2.48 -12.03 3.78
C TYR A 158 -1.49 -11.50 2.74
N ALA A 159 -0.56 -10.66 3.16
CA ALA A 159 0.51 -10.14 2.30
C ALA A 159 1.33 -11.27 1.67
N ASP A 160 1.71 -12.28 2.45
CA ASP A 160 2.51 -13.41 1.97
C ASP A 160 1.69 -14.32 1.04
N LYS A 161 0.45 -14.67 1.40
CA LYS A 161 -0.45 -15.48 0.55
C LYS A 161 -0.70 -14.86 -0.81
N ILE A 162 -1.03 -13.56 -0.82
CA ILE A 162 -1.30 -12.81 -2.06
C ILE A 162 -0.03 -12.73 -2.89
N LYS A 163 1.12 -12.39 -2.28
CA LYS A 163 2.41 -12.32 -2.96
C LYS A 163 2.79 -13.65 -3.60
N GLU A 164 2.69 -14.74 -2.85
CA GLU A 164 2.99 -16.08 -3.33
C GLU A 164 2.12 -16.44 -4.54
N SER A 165 0.81 -16.19 -4.47
CA SER A 165 -0.13 -16.47 -5.56
C SER A 165 0.20 -15.68 -6.82
N ILE A 166 0.47 -14.36 -6.68
CA ILE A 166 0.86 -13.51 -7.81
C ILE A 166 2.17 -14.00 -8.45
N VAL A 167 3.20 -14.27 -7.63
CA VAL A 167 4.50 -14.73 -8.12
C VAL A 167 4.40 -16.08 -8.83
N LYS A 168 3.61 -17.03 -8.30
CA LYS A 168 3.37 -18.32 -8.97
C LYS A 168 2.71 -18.15 -10.34
N ILE A 169 1.73 -17.25 -10.47
CA ILE A 169 1.11 -16.94 -11.77
C ILE A 169 2.17 -16.32 -12.72
N GLN A 170 2.93 -15.34 -12.26
CA GLN A 170 3.97 -14.68 -13.05
C GLN A 170 5.05 -15.64 -13.55
N GLN A 171 5.43 -16.61 -12.74
CA GLN A 171 6.47 -17.61 -13.06
C GLN A 171 5.95 -18.86 -13.78
N ASN A 172 4.68 -18.89 -14.17
CA ASN A 172 4.03 -20.05 -14.78
C ASN A 172 4.05 -21.32 -13.89
N LEU A 173 3.99 -21.13 -12.58
CA LEU A 173 3.93 -22.21 -11.56
C LEU A 173 2.51 -22.47 -11.06
N ALA A 174 1.56 -21.65 -11.48
CA ALA A 174 0.12 -21.82 -11.22
C ALA A 174 -0.68 -21.46 -12.47
N GLU A 175 -1.94 -21.87 -12.50
CA GLU A 175 -2.89 -21.46 -13.53
C GLU A 175 -3.05 -19.94 -13.55
N ASP A 176 -3.36 -19.40 -14.72
CA ASP A 176 -3.66 -17.97 -14.93
C ASP A 176 -5.15 -17.84 -15.32
N PRO A 177 -6.06 -17.81 -14.34
CA PRO A 177 -7.50 -17.78 -14.61
C PRO A 177 -7.98 -16.48 -15.26
N HIS A 178 -7.14 -15.44 -15.24
CA HIS A 178 -7.47 -14.11 -15.76
C HIS A 178 -6.81 -13.79 -17.10
N GLY A 179 -5.94 -14.68 -17.61
CA GLY A 179 -5.22 -14.45 -18.87
C GLY A 179 -4.24 -13.27 -18.81
N TRP A 180 -3.58 -13.08 -17.68
CA TRP A 180 -2.60 -11.98 -17.51
C TRP A 180 -1.26 -12.24 -18.17
N ARG A 181 -0.94 -13.50 -18.44
CA ARG A 181 0.30 -13.89 -19.13
C ARG A 181 0.12 -13.87 -20.64
N TYR A 182 1.10 -13.33 -21.32
CA TYR A 182 1.18 -13.38 -22.75
C TYR A 182 2.36 -14.27 -23.16
N LYS A 183 2.09 -15.30 -23.97
CA LYS A 183 3.15 -16.13 -24.55
C LYS A 183 3.77 -15.39 -25.74
N VAL A 184 5.06 -15.10 -25.63
CA VAL A 184 5.82 -14.58 -26.76
C VAL A 184 6.16 -15.76 -27.66
N GLU A 185 5.73 -15.72 -28.93
CA GLU A 185 6.14 -16.66 -29.95
C GLU A 185 7.47 -16.20 -30.53
N GLU A 186 8.41 -17.14 -30.69
CA GLU A 186 9.74 -16.90 -31.30
C GLU A 186 9.63 -16.75 -32.83
#